data_249b8c61719f6706c7788f414e4fae8a
#
_entry.id   249b8c61719f6706c7788f414e4fae8a
#
_cell.length_a   1.000
_cell.length_b   1.000
_cell.length_c   1.000
_cell.angle_alpha   90.00
_cell.angle_beta   90.00
_cell.angle_gamma   90.00
#
_symmetry.space_group_name_H-M   'P 1'
#
loop_
_entity.id
_entity.type
_entity.pdbx_description
1 polymer ?
#
loop_
_entity_poly.entity_id
_entity_poly.type
_entity_poly.pdbx_seq_one_letter_code
_entity_poly.pdbx_strand_id
1 'polypeptide(L)'
;MKKFIVFLLTLFILTGCGGQSAQPTQTQQSIQVENVTFQISDISPSGATLVITDNNPDPYLYGEWYKIQRLTDGVWQDVPHVIDNGAFNAMGYIPDANGEVKFTINWEWLYGKLPSGEYRLWKQVGAKECYIEFSI
;
A
#
# COMPACT_ATOMS: atom_id res chain seq x y z
N MET A 1 17.38 -57.81 -39.76
CA MET A 1 17.50 -56.39 -40.18
C MET A 1 16.81 -55.53 -39.16
N LYS A 2 17.58 -54.94 -38.25
CA LYS A 2 17.06 -54.03 -37.23
C LYS A 2 17.39 -52.59 -37.65
N LYS A 3 16.38 -51.82 -38.01
CA LYS A 3 16.54 -50.41 -38.34
C LYS A 3 16.60 -49.60 -37.04
N PHE A 4 17.77 -49.06 -36.72
CA PHE A 4 17.91 -48.05 -35.66
C PHE A 4 17.46 -46.71 -36.20
N ILE A 5 16.40 -46.13 -35.62
CA ILE A 5 15.99 -44.78 -35.85
C ILE A 5 16.68 -43.92 -34.79
N VAL A 6 17.62 -43.11 -35.21
CA VAL A 6 18.29 -42.10 -34.38
C VAL A 6 17.36 -40.90 -34.33
N PHE A 7 16.78 -40.63 -33.14
CA PHE A 7 15.98 -39.45 -32.90
C PHE A 7 16.95 -38.30 -32.50
N LEU A 8 17.16 -37.41 -33.44
CA LEU A 8 17.97 -36.21 -33.22
C LEU A 8 17.17 -35.21 -32.42
N LEU A 9 17.44 -35.07 -31.11
CA LEU A 9 16.81 -34.13 -30.23
C LEU A 9 17.48 -32.76 -30.43
N THR A 10 16.89 -31.90 -31.26
CA THR A 10 17.29 -30.49 -31.41
C THR A 10 16.87 -29.71 -30.17
N LEU A 11 17.86 -29.37 -29.35
CA LEU A 11 17.70 -28.50 -28.18
C LEU A 11 17.59 -27.04 -28.67
N PHE A 12 16.39 -26.49 -28.71
CA PHE A 12 16.15 -25.07 -28.93
C PHE A 12 16.47 -24.30 -27.65
N ILE A 13 17.62 -23.67 -27.61
CA ILE A 13 17.92 -22.69 -26.56
C ILE A 13 17.24 -21.38 -26.95
N LEU A 14 16.10 -21.09 -26.38
CA LEU A 14 15.47 -19.78 -26.42
C LEU A 14 16.18 -18.88 -25.39
N THR A 15 17.16 -18.09 -25.87
CA THR A 15 17.65 -16.94 -25.12
C THR A 15 16.59 -15.85 -25.16
N GLY A 16 15.61 -15.94 -24.26
CA GLY A 16 14.69 -14.85 -23.99
C GLY A 16 15.40 -13.78 -23.17
N CYS A 17 15.78 -12.66 -23.78
CA CYS A 17 16.00 -11.41 -23.06
C CYS A 17 14.66 -10.98 -22.44
N GLY A 18 14.40 -11.46 -21.24
CA GLY A 18 13.29 -10.98 -20.44
C GLY A 18 13.63 -9.60 -19.88
N GLY A 19 13.09 -8.55 -20.50
CA GLY A 19 12.96 -7.28 -19.83
C GLY A 19 12.15 -7.53 -18.55
N GLN A 20 12.75 -7.34 -17.39
CA GLN A 20 12.04 -7.29 -16.12
C GLN A 20 11.11 -6.07 -16.16
N SER A 21 9.87 -6.29 -16.59
CA SER A 21 8.78 -5.42 -16.21
C SER A 21 8.70 -5.53 -14.68
N ALA A 22 8.98 -4.43 -13.98
CA ALA A 22 8.74 -4.31 -12.56
C ALA A 22 7.27 -4.64 -12.32
N GLN A 23 7.03 -5.82 -11.77
CA GLN A 23 5.70 -6.24 -11.33
C GLN A 23 5.30 -5.26 -10.23
N PRO A 24 4.13 -4.61 -10.30
CA PRO A 24 3.70 -3.74 -9.23
C PRO A 24 3.67 -4.59 -7.96
N THR A 25 4.43 -4.19 -6.96
CA THR A 25 4.43 -4.81 -5.64
C THR A 25 2.98 -4.82 -5.18
N GLN A 26 2.41 -6.01 -5.04
CA GLN A 26 1.04 -6.14 -4.53
C GLN A 26 1.07 -5.65 -3.09
N THR A 27 0.63 -4.43 -2.90
CA THR A 27 0.50 -3.82 -1.59
C THR A 27 -0.62 -4.54 -0.85
N GLN A 28 -0.28 -5.27 0.20
CA GLN A 28 -1.27 -5.98 1.00
C GLN A 28 -2.08 -4.97 1.82
N GLN A 29 -3.39 -5.09 1.75
CA GLN A 29 -4.31 -4.27 2.53
C GLN A 29 -5.24 -5.17 3.36
N SER A 30 -5.61 -4.71 4.55
CA SER A 30 -6.67 -5.32 5.33
C SER A 30 -7.79 -4.30 5.52
N ILE A 31 -8.72 -4.32 4.60
CA ILE A 31 -9.91 -3.48 4.61
C ILE A 31 -11.10 -4.39 4.75
N GLN A 32 -11.72 -4.36 5.94
CA GLN A 32 -12.90 -5.17 6.26
C GLN A 32 -14.18 -4.33 6.13
N VAL A 33 -14.23 -3.50 5.10
CA VAL A 33 -15.38 -2.66 4.76
C VAL A 33 -15.73 -2.90 3.30
N GLU A 34 -16.96 -3.29 3.07
CA GLU A 34 -17.46 -3.60 1.72
C GLU A 34 -17.38 -2.36 0.81
N ASN A 35 -16.99 -2.58 -0.46
CA ASN A 35 -16.86 -1.56 -1.50
C ASN A 35 -15.86 -0.42 -1.20
N VAL A 36 -14.96 -0.60 -0.24
CA VAL A 36 -13.87 0.34 0.06
C VAL A 36 -12.53 -0.29 -0.26
N THR A 37 -11.67 0.44 -0.97
CA THR A 37 -10.29 0.02 -1.28
C THR A 37 -9.31 1.17 -1.05
N PHE A 38 -8.07 0.83 -0.68
CA PHE A 38 -6.97 1.77 -0.51
C PHE A 38 -5.91 1.54 -1.59
N GLN A 39 -5.33 2.62 -2.06
CA GLN A 39 -4.17 2.59 -2.94
C GLN A 39 -3.13 3.60 -2.44
N ILE A 40 -1.89 3.18 -2.31
CA ILE A 40 -0.79 4.04 -1.89
C ILE A 40 0.23 4.19 -3.02
N SER A 41 0.72 5.40 -3.23
CA SER A 41 1.71 5.74 -4.25
C SER A 41 2.61 6.87 -3.78
N ASP A 42 3.58 7.25 -4.62
CA ASP A 42 4.53 8.35 -4.35
C ASP A 42 5.21 8.21 -2.98
N ILE A 43 5.53 6.97 -2.61
CA ILE A 43 6.11 6.64 -1.30
C ILE A 43 7.51 7.20 -1.20
N SER A 44 7.79 7.91 -0.11
CA SER A 44 9.09 8.47 0.23
C SER A 44 9.33 8.38 1.74
N PRO A 45 10.54 8.64 2.23
CA PRO A 45 10.79 8.71 3.68
C PRO A 45 9.91 9.74 4.42
N SER A 46 9.42 10.76 3.73
CA SER A 46 8.67 11.88 4.32
C SER A 46 7.15 11.78 4.18
N GLY A 47 6.65 10.94 3.26
CA GLY A 47 5.21 10.87 3.00
C GLY A 47 4.83 9.99 1.83
N ALA A 48 3.54 9.98 1.51
CA ALA A 48 2.97 9.25 0.38
C ALA A 48 1.64 9.88 -0.07
N THR A 49 1.13 9.41 -1.19
CA THR A 49 -0.23 9.66 -1.64
C THR A 49 -1.11 8.45 -1.31
N LEU A 50 -2.22 8.65 -0.63
CA LEU A 50 -3.24 7.63 -0.38
C LEU A 50 -4.52 7.99 -1.12
N VAL A 51 -5.02 7.08 -1.95
CA VAL A 51 -6.34 7.17 -2.58
C VAL A 51 -7.24 6.14 -1.94
N ILE A 52 -8.38 6.57 -1.43
CA ILE A 52 -9.46 5.71 -0.93
C ILE A 52 -10.58 5.75 -1.95
N THR A 53 -10.96 4.59 -2.46
CA THR A 53 -12.13 4.43 -3.32
C THR A 53 -13.25 3.82 -2.49
N ASP A 54 -14.38 4.51 -2.45
CA ASP A 54 -15.60 4.10 -1.74
C ASP A 54 -16.77 4.12 -2.70
N ASN A 55 -17.21 2.93 -3.11
CA ASN A 55 -18.30 2.72 -4.07
C ASN A 55 -19.63 2.40 -3.37
N ASN A 56 -19.76 2.74 -2.09
CA ASN A 56 -21.02 2.59 -1.40
C ASN A 56 -22.04 3.65 -1.87
N PRO A 57 -23.35 3.32 -1.92
CA PRO A 57 -24.40 4.29 -2.24
C PRO A 57 -24.45 5.46 -1.25
N ASP A 58 -24.08 5.20 0.01
CA ASP A 58 -23.95 6.17 1.09
C ASP A 58 -22.50 6.09 1.62
N PRO A 59 -21.56 6.83 1.01
CA PRO A 59 -20.14 6.71 1.31
C PRO A 59 -19.80 7.25 2.69
N TYR A 60 -18.69 6.76 3.22
CA TYR A 60 -18.19 7.21 4.53
C TYR A 60 -17.58 8.61 4.45
N LEU A 61 -17.53 9.27 5.61
CA LEU A 61 -16.76 10.48 5.82
C LEU A 61 -15.33 10.10 6.25
N TYR A 62 -14.32 10.63 5.56
CA TYR A 62 -12.92 10.31 5.79
C TYR A 62 -12.20 11.49 6.45
N GLY A 63 -11.57 11.26 7.60
CA GLY A 63 -10.80 12.25 8.34
C GLY A 63 -9.32 12.26 7.98
N GLU A 64 -8.59 13.23 8.52
CA GLU A 64 -7.14 13.37 8.37
C GLU A 64 -6.33 12.32 9.16
N TRP A 65 -6.91 11.74 10.19
CA TRP A 65 -6.21 10.81 11.09
C TRP A 65 -5.59 9.62 10.34
N TYR A 66 -4.38 9.29 10.73
CA TYR A 66 -3.69 8.05 10.37
C TYR A 66 -2.72 7.63 11.49
N LYS A 67 -2.30 6.37 11.44
CA LYS A 67 -1.27 5.80 12.31
C LYS A 67 -0.30 4.98 11.46
N ILE A 68 0.98 4.97 11.85
CA ILE A 68 2.01 4.18 11.16
C ILE A 68 2.56 3.14 12.10
N GLN A 69 2.64 1.90 11.61
CA GLN A 69 3.35 0.79 12.24
C GLN A 69 4.51 0.35 11.37
N ARG A 70 5.56 -0.15 12.00
CA ARG A 70 6.72 -0.77 11.36
C ARG A 70 6.80 -2.23 11.75
N LEU A 71 7.17 -3.09 10.78
CA LEU A 71 7.51 -4.48 11.04
C LEU A 71 8.94 -4.55 11.61
N THR A 72 9.08 -5.04 12.84
CA THR A 72 10.36 -5.20 13.54
C THR A 72 10.41 -6.61 14.12
N ASP A 73 11.39 -7.41 13.71
CA ASP A 73 11.57 -8.79 14.16
C ASP A 73 10.29 -9.64 14.05
N GLY A 74 9.55 -9.48 12.96
CA GLY A 74 8.31 -10.21 12.69
C GLY A 74 7.08 -9.68 13.45
N VAL A 75 7.18 -8.55 14.15
CA VAL A 75 6.10 -7.95 14.94
C VAL A 75 5.81 -6.53 14.45
N TRP A 76 4.54 -6.22 14.25
CA TRP A 76 4.07 -4.89 13.94
C TRP A 76 4.05 -4.02 15.20
N GLN A 77 4.78 -2.92 15.18
CA GLN A 77 4.92 -1.99 16.30
C GLN A 77 4.57 -0.57 15.86
N ASP A 78 3.91 0.17 16.73
CA ASP A 78 3.63 1.57 16.48
C ASP A 78 4.94 2.36 16.39
N VAL A 79 5.07 3.17 15.34
CA VAL A 79 6.18 4.12 15.22
C VAL A 79 5.94 5.24 16.22
N PRO A 80 6.91 5.57 17.08
CA PRO A 80 6.74 6.66 18.05
C PRO A 80 6.68 8.01 17.35
N HIS A 81 5.89 8.93 17.92
CA HIS A 81 5.87 10.32 17.48
C HIS A 81 7.16 11.02 17.88
N VAL A 82 7.67 11.90 17.01
CA VAL A 82 8.83 12.74 17.29
C VAL A 82 8.46 14.07 17.95
N ILE A 83 7.18 14.37 18.03
CA ILE A 83 6.63 15.55 18.71
C ILE A 83 5.61 15.13 19.77
N ASP A 84 5.52 15.91 20.83
CA ASP A 84 4.46 15.77 21.81
C ASP A 84 3.20 16.49 21.36
N ASN A 85 2.02 15.93 21.69
CA ASN A 85 0.71 16.53 21.40
C ASN A 85 0.42 16.82 19.93
N GLY A 86 0.95 16.00 19.02
CA GLY A 86 0.57 16.05 17.60
C GLY A 86 -0.93 15.80 17.43
N ALA A 87 -1.62 16.72 16.76
CA ALA A 87 -3.04 16.61 16.51
C ALA A 87 -3.37 16.75 15.02
N PHE A 88 -4.33 15.96 14.56
CA PHE A 88 -4.90 16.10 13.23
C PHE A 88 -6.04 17.15 13.27
N ASN A 89 -6.27 17.82 12.13
CA ASN A 89 -7.45 18.65 12.04
C ASN A 89 -8.74 17.79 12.04
N ALA A 90 -9.87 18.40 12.40
CA ALA A 90 -11.15 17.71 12.49
C ALA A 90 -11.96 17.74 11.18
N MET A 91 -11.31 18.03 10.05
CA MET A 91 -11.98 18.05 8.75
C MET A 91 -12.33 16.65 8.29
N GLY A 92 -13.50 16.52 7.66
CA GLY A 92 -13.95 15.31 7.00
C GLY A 92 -14.15 15.53 5.51
N TYR A 93 -13.85 14.52 4.73
CA TYR A 93 -13.93 14.51 3.27
C TYR A 93 -14.88 13.43 2.81
N ILE A 94 -15.78 13.77 1.90
CA ILE A 94 -16.63 12.82 1.20
C ILE A 94 -15.99 12.48 -0.16
N PRO A 95 -16.16 11.27 -0.67
CA PRO A 95 -15.71 10.90 -2.00
C PRO A 95 -16.26 11.84 -3.09
N ASP A 96 -15.44 12.06 -4.10
CA ASP A 96 -15.82 12.84 -5.29
C ASP A 96 -16.78 12.05 -6.20
N ALA A 97 -17.06 12.60 -7.41
CA ALA A 97 -17.93 11.97 -8.39
C ALA A 97 -17.42 10.60 -8.90
N ASN A 98 -16.12 10.31 -8.74
CA ASN A 98 -15.50 9.02 -9.07
C ASN A 98 -15.49 8.04 -7.87
N GLY A 99 -16.02 8.43 -6.73
CA GLY A 99 -15.99 7.66 -5.50
C GLY A 99 -14.63 7.72 -4.78
N GLU A 100 -13.82 8.74 -5.01
CA GLU A 100 -12.45 8.81 -4.51
C GLU A 100 -12.22 9.95 -3.53
N VAL A 101 -11.43 9.68 -2.50
CA VAL A 101 -10.81 10.68 -1.64
C VAL A 101 -9.30 10.52 -1.73
N LYS A 102 -8.59 11.61 -2.03
CA LYS A 102 -7.14 11.62 -2.13
C LYS A 102 -6.52 12.38 -0.97
N PHE A 103 -5.58 11.72 -0.28
CA PHE A 103 -4.77 12.33 0.78
C PHE A 103 -3.31 12.42 0.34
N THR A 104 -2.73 13.61 0.39
CA THR A 104 -1.28 13.79 0.37
C THR A 104 -0.79 13.75 1.80
N ILE A 105 -0.25 12.61 2.20
CA ILE A 105 0.18 12.39 3.58
C ILE A 105 1.64 12.79 3.71
N ASN A 106 1.90 13.76 4.57
CA ASN A 106 3.24 14.09 5.02
C ASN A 106 3.37 13.61 6.47
N TRP A 107 4.06 12.49 6.69
CA TRP A 107 4.24 11.95 8.04
C TRP A 107 5.50 12.44 8.74
N GLU A 108 6.39 13.18 8.03
CA GLU A 108 7.65 13.66 8.61
C GLU A 108 7.44 14.56 9.83
N TRP A 109 6.39 15.38 9.84
CA TRP A 109 6.07 16.26 10.96
C TRP A 109 5.76 15.51 12.26
N LEU A 110 5.17 14.31 12.16
CA LEU A 110 4.69 13.54 13.32
C LEU A 110 5.64 12.38 13.68
N TYR A 111 6.23 11.73 12.69
CA TYR A 111 7.07 10.53 12.84
C TYR A 111 8.54 10.74 12.49
N GLY A 112 8.90 11.90 11.91
CA GLY A 112 10.19 12.09 11.27
C GLY A 112 10.30 11.33 9.94
N LYS A 113 11.46 11.37 9.34
CA LYS A 113 11.75 10.57 8.14
C LYS A 113 11.80 9.10 8.50
N LEU A 114 10.99 8.29 7.82
CA LEU A 114 10.97 6.86 8.04
C LEU A 114 12.18 6.20 7.32
N PRO A 115 12.97 5.36 8.02
CA PRO A 115 14.04 4.59 7.39
C PRO A 115 13.45 3.49 6.49
N SER A 116 14.31 2.89 5.64
CA SER A 116 13.91 1.73 4.83
C SER A 116 13.35 0.62 5.71
N GLY A 117 12.26 0.01 5.27
CA GLY A 117 11.56 -1.03 6.01
C GLY A 117 10.16 -1.30 5.49
N GLU A 118 9.46 -2.18 6.22
CA GLU A 118 8.08 -2.56 5.95
C GLU A 118 7.15 -1.84 6.93
N TYR A 119 6.08 -1.25 6.41
CA TYR A 119 5.18 -0.39 7.18
C TYR A 119 3.72 -0.70 6.92
N ARG A 120 2.86 -0.28 7.86
CA ARG A 120 1.40 -0.20 7.72
C ARG A 120 0.95 1.23 7.94
N LEU A 121 0.13 1.73 7.03
CA LEU A 121 -0.61 2.97 7.21
C LEU A 121 -2.06 2.62 7.57
N TRP A 122 -2.49 3.04 8.74
CA TRP A 122 -3.84 2.84 9.25
C TRP A 122 -4.72 4.07 9.01
N LYS A 123 -5.95 3.84 8.63
CA LYS A 123 -7.00 4.86 8.47
C LYS A 123 -8.30 4.37 9.09
N GLN A 124 -9.15 5.29 9.52
CA GLN A 124 -10.50 4.98 9.94
C GLN A 124 -11.47 4.99 8.74
N VAL A 125 -12.33 3.99 8.68
CA VAL A 125 -13.46 3.89 7.76
C VAL A 125 -14.71 3.63 8.61
N GLY A 126 -15.50 4.66 8.85
CA GLY A 126 -16.57 4.60 9.84
C GLY A 126 -16.03 4.29 11.24
N ALA A 127 -16.53 3.23 11.85
CA ALA A 127 -16.08 2.76 13.16
C ALA A 127 -14.91 1.75 13.11
N LYS A 128 -14.42 1.42 11.91
CA LYS A 128 -13.36 0.42 11.73
C LYS A 128 -12.01 1.08 11.42
N GLU A 129 -10.94 0.47 11.90
CA GLU A 129 -9.58 0.77 11.48
C GLU A 129 -9.14 -0.22 10.41
N CYS A 130 -8.67 0.32 9.30
CA CYS A 130 -8.17 -0.44 8.14
C CYS A 130 -6.74 -0.02 7.83
N TYR A 131 -5.95 -0.92 7.24
CA TYR A 131 -4.57 -0.58 6.89
C TYR A 131 -4.22 -0.98 5.46
N ILE A 132 -3.18 -0.35 4.95
CA ILE A 132 -2.46 -0.73 3.74
C ILE A 132 -0.98 -0.89 4.08
N GLU A 133 -0.35 -1.95 3.58
CA GLU A 133 1.08 -2.20 3.74
C GLU A 133 1.89 -1.52 2.64
N PHE A 134 3.07 -1.01 2.98
CA PHE A 134 3.99 -0.39 2.04
C PHE A 134 5.44 -0.56 2.51
N SER A 135 6.38 -0.35 1.58
CA SER A 135 7.83 -0.42 1.84
C SER A 135 8.49 0.91 1.48
N ILE A 136 9.54 1.25 2.21
CA ILE A 136 10.46 2.35 1.91
C ILE A 136 11.85 1.80 1.65
#